data_5a838f99a78aa0204e15736774228591
#
_entry.id   5a838f99a78aa0204e15736774228591
#
_cell.length_a   1.000
_cell.length_b   1.000
_cell.length_c   1.000
_cell.angle_alpha   90.00
_cell.angle_beta   90.00
_cell.angle_gamma   90.00
#
_symmetry.space_group_name_H-M   'P 1'
#
loop_
_entity.id
_entity.type
_entity.pdbx_description
1 polymer ?
#
loop_
_entity_poly.entity_id
_entity_poly.type
_entity_poly.pdbx_seq_one_letter_code
_entity_poly.pdbx_strand_id
1 'polypeptide(L)' 'REREPERVLRDVALGYYTVEQAERLFGVAIRDGAVDAQATARLRSGDLGEQPH' A
#
# COMPACT_ATOMS: atom_id res chain seq x y z
N ARG A 1 -2.14 -5.64 -9.61
CA ARG A 1 -1.70 -4.58 -8.93
C ARG A 1 -2.59 -4.25 -7.75
N GLU A 2 -3.83 -4.53 -7.75
CA GLU A 2 -4.61 -4.24 -6.67
C GLU A 2 -4.80 -5.41 -5.82
N ARG A 3 -3.97 -5.72 -4.90
CA ARG A 3 -4.12 -6.77 -3.96
C ARG A 3 -4.80 -6.28 -2.73
N GLU A 4 -5.41 -7.17 -1.98
CA GLU A 4 -6.03 -6.79 -0.75
C GLU A 4 -4.97 -6.34 0.20
N PRO A 5 -5.14 -5.23 0.88
CA PRO A 5 -4.13 -4.69 1.77
C PRO A 5 -3.66 -5.68 2.83
N GLU A 6 -4.56 -6.50 3.33
CA GLU A 6 -4.21 -7.44 4.35
C GLU A 6 -3.29 -8.52 3.82
N ARG A 7 -3.44 -8.90 2.57
CA ARG A 7 -2.59 -9.87 1.97
C ARG A 7 -1.22 -9.30 1.76
N VAL A 8 -1.14 -8.05 1.36
CA VAL A 8 0.12 -7.37 1.17
C VAL A 8 0.85 -7.27 2.50
N LEU A 9 0.10 -6.95 3.57
CA LEU A 9 0.70 -6.85 4.89
C LEU A 9 1.30 -8.19 5.28
N ARG A 10 0.60 -9.26 5.01
CA ARG A 10 1.06 -10.57 5.35
C ARG A 10 2.33 -10.89 4.60
N ASP A 11 2.38 -10.58 3.31
CA ASP A 11 3.54 -10.82 2.50
C ASP A 11 4.73 -10.01 3.00
N VAL A 12 4.50 -8.80 3.45
CA VAL A 12 5.55 -7.98 3.99
C VAL A 12 6.06 -8.60 5.30
N ALA A 13 5.13 -9.04 6.13
CA ALA A 13 5.49 -9.65 7.41
C ALA A 13 6.30 -10.91 7.21
N LEU A 14 6.04 -11.63 6.12
CA LEU A 14 6.75 -12.84 5.85
C LEU A 14 8.09 -12.58 5.13
N GLY A 15 8.32 -11.35 4.77
CA GLY A 15 9.57 -10.99 4.14
C GLY A 15 9.61 -11.04 2.63
N TYR A 16 8.47 -11.22 2.00
CA TYR A 16 8.42 -11.27 0.55
C TYR A 16 8.55 -9.89 -0.06
N TYR A 17 8.08 -8.88 0.64
CA TYR A 17 8.16 -7.51 0.15
C TYR A 17 8.55 -6.59 1.29
N THR A 18 9.13 -5.45 0.98
CA THR A 18 9.42 -4.45 1.99
C THR A 18 8.23 -3.50 2.02
N VAL A 19 8.16 -2.65 3.03
CA VAL A 19 7.12 -1.66 3.16
C VAL A 19 7.16 -0.75 1.94
N GLU A 20 8.33 -0.39 1.50
CA GLU A 20 8.48 0.45 0.35
C GLU A 20 7.94 -0.21 -0.89
N GLN A 21 8.21 -1.49 -1.05
CA GLN A 21 7.71 -2.21 -2.19
C GLN A 21 6.20 -2.32 -2.15
N ALA A 22 5.63 -2.49 -0.97
CA ALA A 22 4.19 -2.56 -0.83
C ALA A 22 3.55 -1.26 -1.30
N GLU A 23 4.14 -0.15 -0.98
CA GLU A 23 3.62 1.13 -1.40
C GLU A 23 3.72 1.27 -2.90
N ARG A 24 4.86 0.95 -3.46
CA ARG A 24 5.09 1.14 -4.85
C ARG A 24 4.32 0.18 -5.72
N LEU A 25 4.33 -1.08 -5.38
CA LEU A 25 3.74 -2.10 -6.23
C LEU A 25 2.25 -2.22 -6.05
N PHE A 26 1.76 -2.05 -4.85
CA PHE A 26 0.37 -2.29 -4.56
C PHE A 26 -0.39 -1.09 -4.02
N GLY A 27 0.30 -0.03 -3.75
CA GLY A 27 -0.35 1.14 -3.20
C GLY A 27 -0.85 0.92 -1.79
N VAL A 28 -0.17 0.08 -1.03
CA VAL A 28 -0.58 -0.21 0.33
C VAL A 28 0.43 0.37 1.30
N ALA A 29 -0.02 1.20 2.22
CA ALA A 29 0.83 1.80 3.21
C ALA A 29 0.82 0.97 4.47
N ILE A 30 1.99 0.63 4.99
CA ILE A 30 2.09 -0.16 6.20
C ILE A 30 2.85 0.61 7.24
N ARG A 31 2.33 0.67 8.45
CA ARG A 31 2.94 1.41 9.52
C ARG A 31 2.85 0.61 10.79
N ASP A 32 3.94 0.43 11.47
CA ASP A 32 3.98 -0.30 12.74
C ASP A 32 3.43 -1.69 12.58
N GLY A 33 3.68 -2.33 11.51
CA GLY A 33 3.24 -3.69 11.30
C GLY A 33 1.77 -3.85 11.00
N ALA A 34 1.12 -2.79 10.58
CA ALA A 34 -0.30 -2.84 10.27
C ALA A 34 -0.59 -1.99 9.05
N VAL A 35 -1.66 -2.30 8.36
CA VAL A 35 -2.06 -1.52 7.21
C VAL A 35 -2.59 -0.19 7.67
N ASP A 36 -2.08 0.88 7.10
CA ASP A 36 -2.58 2.21 7.40
C ASP A 36 -3.66 2.49 6.36
N ALA A 37 -4.89 2.32 6.72
CA ALA A 37 -6.01 2.49 5.83
C ALA A 37 -6.09 3.88 5.24
N GLN A 38 -5.82 4.88 6.04
CA GLN A 38 -5.90 6.23 5.57
C GLN A 38 -4.82 6.52 4.56
N ALA A 39 -3.61 6.13 4.84
CA ALA A 39 -2.50 6.35 3.94
C ALA A 39 -2.67 5.53 2.67
N THR A 40 -3.20 4.33 2.79
CA THR A 40 -3.45 3.49 1.64
C THR A 40 -4.48 4.15 0.73
N ALA A 41 -5.54 4.66 1.31
CA ALA A 41 -6.57 5.33 0.55
C ALA A 41 -5.98 6.56 -0.14
N ARG A 42 -5.12 7.26 0.54
CA ARG A 42 -4.51 8.43 0.00
C ARG A 42 -3.60 8.09 -1.15
N LEU A 43 -2.83 7.01 -1.06
CA LEU A 43 -1.97 6.61 -2.14
C LEU A 43 -2.77 6.28 -3.38
N ARG A 44 -3.87 5.60 -3.21
CA ARG A 44 -4.68 5.22 -4.34
C ARG A 44 -5.47 6.37 -4.93
N SER A 45 -5.95 7.22 -4.07
CA SER A 45 -6.71 8.35 -4.50
C SER A 45 -5.82 9.41 -5.02
N GLY A 46 -4.69 9.58 -4.39
CA GLY A 46 -3.73 10.59 -4.77
C GLY A 46 -3.25 10.41 -6.16
N ASP A 47 -3.09 9.21 -6.55
CA ASP A 47 -2.64 8.96 -7.85
C ASP A 47 -3.64 9.45 -8.83
N LEU A 48 -4.89 9.24 -8.56
CA LEU A 48 -5.87 9.72 -9.42
C LEU A 48 -6.03 11.17 -9.35
N GLY A 49 -5.93 11.70 -8.21
CA GLY A 49 -6.08 13.10 -8.02
C GLY A 49 -5.06 13.89 -8.69
N GLU A 50 -3.90 13.36 -8.77
CA GLU A 50 -2.87 14.05 -9.35
C GLU A 50 -3.06 14.15 -10.79
N GLN A 51 -3.77 13.34 -11.32
CA GLN A 51 -3.95 13.42 -12.66
C GLN A 51 -4.72 14.49 -12.91
N PRO A 52 -4.37 15.29 -13.38
CA PRO A 52 -5.02 16.50 -13.53
C PRO A 52 -5.76 16.35 -14.47
N HIS A 53 -5.83 16.14 -14.47
CA HIS A 53 -6.43 16.11 -15.15
C HIS A 53 -6.62 16.88 -15.61
#